data_23290d54136aa523db93a6b045604c1f
#
_entry.id   23290d54136aa523db93a6b045604c1f
#
_cell.length_a   1.000
_cell.length_b   1.000
_cell.length_c   1.000
_cell.angle_alpha   90.00
_cell.angle_beta   90.00
_cell.angle_gamma   90.00
#
_symmetry.space_group_name_H-M   'P 1'
#
loop_
_entity.id
_entity.type
_entity.pdbx_description
1 polymer ?
#
loop_
_entity_poly.entity_id
_entity_poly.type
_entity_poly.pdbx_seq_one_letter_code
_entity_poly.pdbx_strand_id
1 'polypeptide(L)'
;MSELLEHSDKRRELLKHMILQLHKGEAPEAVRLQLTRILGEVPYDDVVRVEQELISEGLPIEEVLSLCDIHTAALKGQISHEGAKTAPPGHPVHTFKEENRALKWEIDSLNKLYDEFGGLKAVANSGDIISQIKIRFQALSDVEKHYSRKENLLFPFMEKHGIDGPPKVMWGKHDETRDLLKTAFESLTQADESNIEEFKSVIDLVLKPAVQSIEEMVYKEEQILFPMCLDTLSDNEWYAIYKQSPEIGFCLYDPTDKWEPVGVTYHPEKEPEMEKISLPSGSLTIPELTALLNTIPFDLTFVDKDDTVRYFTQGAERIFARTRAILGRKVQLCHPPSSMHIVQQILDDFHSGRQNQAAFWINMGGRFI
;
A
#
# COMPACT_ATOMS: atom_id res chain seq x y z
N MET A 1 18.12 21.40 25.04
CA MET A 1 17.95 21.19 23.59
C MET A 1 19.14 20.44 22.99
N SER A 2 20.40 20.81 23.24
CA SER A 2 21.60 20.11 22.74
C SER A 2 21.73 18.66 23.25
N GLU A 3 21.50 18.42 24.55
CA GLU A 3 21.58 17.06 25.15
C GLU A 3 20.47 16.12 24.64
N LEU A 4 19.24 16.62 24.42
CA LEU A 4 18.14 15.83 23.86
C LEU A 4 18.39 15.43 22.41
N LEU A 5 18.99 16.29 21.59
CA LEU A 5 19.40 16.00 20.22
C LEU A 5 20.53 14.95 20.17
N GLU A 6 21.52 15.08 21.05
CA GLU A 6 22.65 14.14 21.14
C GLU A 6 22.18 12.73 21.60
N HIS A 7 21.15 12.65 22.46
CA HIS A 7 20.53 11.40 22.85
C HIS A 7 19.71 10.78 21.71
N SER A 8 19.00 11.58 20.92
CA SER A 8 18.25 11.12 19.75
C SER A 8 19.17 10.55 18.66
N ASP A 9 20.27 11.23 18.35
CA ASP A 9 21.23 10.78 17.33
C ASP A 9 21.89 9.45 17.74
N LYS A 10 22.35 9.33 19.00
CA LYS A 10 22.91 8.07 19.51
C LYS A 10 21.90 6.92 19.49
N ARG A 11 20.63 7.20 19.79
CA ARG A 11 19.55 6.19 19.74
C ARG A 11 19.35 5.71 18.31
N ARG A 12 19.29 6.61 17.31
CA ARG A 12 19.14 6.27 15.90
C ARG A 12 20.33 5.47 15.36
N GLU A 13 21.58 5.87 15.68
CA GLU A 13 22.76 5.08 15.31
C GLU A 13 22.71 3.66 15.87
N LEU A 14 22.27 3.50 17.12
CA LEU A 14 22.15 2.20 17.75
C LEU A 14 21.04 1.36 17.11
N LEU A 15 19.88 1.97 16.82
CA LEU A 15 18.77 1.33 16.10
C LEU A 15 19.24 0.89 14.70
N LYS A 16 19.93 1.75 13.98
CA LYS A 16 20.53 1.44 12.67
C LYS A 16 21.47 0.26 12.74
N HIS A 17 22.36 0.23 13.73
CA HIS A 17 23.26 -0.89 13.95
C HIS A 17 22.50 -2.20 14.19
N MET A 18 21.42 -2.18 14.99
CA MET A 18 20.59 -3.35 15.28
C MET A 18 19.81 -3.84 14.05
N ILE A 19 19.29 -2.93 13.23
CA ILE A 19 18.65 -3.27 11.95
C ILE A 19 19.67 -3.94 11.03
N LEU A 20 20.88 -3.39 10.92
CA LEU A 20 21.96 -4.00 10.13
C LEU A 20 22.42 -5.37 10.65
N GLN A 21 22.26 -5.68 11.94
CA GLN A 21 22.49 -7.02 12.46
C GLN A 21 21.48 -8.04 11.91
N LEU A 22 20.22 -7.65 11.77
CA LEU A 22 19.18 -8.49 11.12
C LEU A 22 19.56 -8.80 9.67
N HIS A 23 20.10 -7.82 8.93
CA HIS A 23 20.62 -8.03 7.57
C HIS A 23 21.83 -8.98 7.51
N LYS A 24 22.54 -9.14 8.62
CA LYS A 24 23.66 -10.11 8.73
C LYS A 24 23.19 -11.50 9.21
N GLY A 25 21.89 -11.70 9.39
CA GLY A 25 21.31 -12.99 9.77
C GLY A 25 21.18 -13.22 11.27
N GLU A 26 21.30 -12.18 12.12
CA GLU A 26 20.99 -12.30 13.54
C GLU A 26 19.49 -12.62 13.74
N ALA A 27 19.20 -13.45 14.74
CA ALA A 27 17.83 -13.86 15.02
C ALA A 27 17.00 -12.65 15.51
N PRO A 28 15.78 -12.42 14.96
CA PRO A 28 14.92 -11.28 15.31
C PRO A 28 14.66 -11.17 16.81
N GLU A 29 14.48 -12.29 17.47
CA GLU A 29 14.24 -12.34 18.92
C GLU A 29 15.45 -11.87 19.74
N ALA A 30 16.68 -12.20 19.31
CA ALA A 30 17.89 -11.73 19.94
C ALA A 30 18.03 -10.20 19.82
N VAL A 31 17.74 -9.67 18.64
CA VAL A 31 17.75 -8.21 18.39
C VAL A 31 16.65 -7.52 19.19
N ARG A 32 15.46 -8.09 19.27
CA ARG A 32 14.34 -7.59 20.09
C ARG A 32 14.71 -7.48 21.56
N LEU A 33 15.35 -8.50 22.12
CA LEU A 33 15.82 -8.48 23.50
C LEU A 33 16.89 -7.41 23.75
N GLN A 34 17.77 -7.18 22.78
CA GLN A 34 18.75 -6.09 22.85
C GLN A 34 18.09 -4.72 22.78
N LEU A 35 17.13 -4.51 21.86
CA LEU A 35 16.33 -3.28 21.75
C LEU A 35 15.66 -2.96 23.09
N THR A 36 14.92 -3.91 23.65
CA THR A 36 14.24 -3.74 24.93
C THR A 36 15.20 -3.37 26.06
N ARG A 37 16.36 -4.01 26.09
CA ARG A 37 17.35 -3.80 27.16
C ARG A 37 18.07 -2.45 27.07
N ILE A 38 18.33 -1.96 25.85
CA ILE A 38 19.22 -0.83 25.61
C ILE A 38 18.42 0.45 25.35
N LEU A 39 17.37 0.37 24.56
CA LEU A 39 16.58 1.51 24.11
C LEU A 39 15.22 1.62 24.82
N GLY A 40 14.68 0.51 25.32
CA GLY A 40 13.30 0.44 25.79
C GLY A 40 12.35 0.60 24.60
N GLU A 41 11.41 1.56 24.69
CA GLU A 41 10.53 1.90 23.58
C GLU A 41 11.23 2.80 22.56
N VAL A 42 11.00 2.53 21.29
CA VAL A 42 11.56 3.28 20.14
C VAL A 42 10.45 4.12 19.51
N PRO A 43 10.62 5.45 19.39
CA PRO A 43 9.68 6.27 18.64
C PRO A 43 9.56 5.82 17.19
N TYR A 44 8.32 5.78 16.67
CA TYR A 44 8.06 5.34 15.29
C TYR A 44 8.81 6.17 14.23
N ASP A 45 9.02 7.47 14.48
CA ASP A 45 9.74 8.37 13.58
C ASP A 45 11.24 8.05 13.49
N ASP A 46 11.86 7.55 14.56
CA ASP A 46 13.25 7.08 14.53
C ASP A 46 13.38 5.82 13.64
N VAL A 47 12.41 4.91 13.67
CA VAL A 47 12.40 3.73 12.80
C VAL A 47 12.37 4.14 11.32
N VAL A 48 11.42 5.00 10.95
CA VAL A 48 11.28 5.49 9.57
C VAL A 48 12.55 6.21 9.09
N ARG A 49 13.13 7.08 9.92
CA ARG A 49 14.35 7.82 9.56
C ARG A 49 15.52 6.89 9.31
N VAL A 50 15.70 5.88 10.16
CA VAL A 50 16.78 4.92 10.00
C VAL A 50 16.62 4.09 8.72
N GLU A 51 15.41 3.66 8.40
CA GLU A 51 15.14 2.95 7.14
C GLU A 51 15.40 3.83 5.91
N GLN A 52 14.96 5.10 5.93
CA GLN A 52 15.25 6.05 4.86
C GLN A 52 16.75 6.34 4.71
N GLU A 53 17.49 6.48 5.81
CA GLU A 53 18.93 6.65 5.81
C GLU A 53 19.62 5.44 5.17
N LEU A 54 19.27 4.22 5.54
CA LEU A 54 19.83 2.99 4.97
C LEU A 54 19.61 2.91 3.46
N ILE A 55 18.41 3.25 2.99
CA ILE A 55 18.10 3.30 1.55
C ILE A 55 18.95 4.38 0.86
N SER A 56 19.08 5.56 1.45
CA SER A 56 19.87 6.67 0.90
C SER A 56 21.37 6.37 0.86
N GLU A 57 21.86 5.54 1.75
CA GLU A 57 23.25 5.06 1.80
C GLU A 57 23.52 3.90 0.82
N GLY A 58 22.53 3.49 0.04
CA GLY A 58 22.66 2.51 -1.03
C GLY A 58 22.20 1.09 -0.68
N LEU A 59 21.48 0.90 0.42
CA LEU A 59 20.84 -0.39 0.70
C LEU A 59 19.74 -0.61 -0.36
N PRO A 60 19.79 -1.72 -1.14
CA PRO A 60 18.76 -2.01 -2.13
C PRO A 60 17.36 -2.14 -1.50
N ILE A 61 16.36 -1.57 -2.16
CA ILE A 61 14.96 -1.65 -1.68
C ILE A 61 14.48 -3.09 -1.58
N GLU A 62 14.93 -3.96 -2.50
CA GLU A 62 14.63 -5.38 -2.49
C GLU A 62 15.14 -6.08 -1.23
N GLU A 63 16.28 -5.64 -0.69
CA GLU A 63 16.83 -6.16 0.54
C GLU A 63 16.02 -5.66 1.75
N VAL A 64 15.62 -4.40 1.76
CA VAL A 64 14.71 -3.85 2.80
C VAL A 64 13.38 -4.58 2.77
N LEU A 65 12.79 -4.82 1.59
CA LEU A 65 11.56 -5.59 1.39
C LEU A 65 11.66 -7.00 1.98
N SER A 66 12.73 -7.73 1.65
CA SER A 66 12.93 -9.11 2.08
C SER A 66 13.05 -9.26 3.60
N LEU A 67 13.52 -8.22 4.28
CA LEU A 67 13.74 -8.20 5.73
C LEU A 67 12.70 -7.38 6.51
N CYS A 68 11.75 -6.76 5.82
CA CYS A 68 10.73 -5.90 6.43
C CYS A 68 9.93 -6.64 7.52
N ASP A 69 9.59 -7.91 7.29
CA ASP A 69 8.83 -8.71 8.26
C ASP A 69 9.71 -9.09 9.47
N ILE A 70 11.00 -9.30 9.23
CA ILE A 70 12.00 -9.55 10.27
C ILE A 70 12.18 -8.30 11.14
N HIS A 71 12.26 -7.11 10.53
CA HIS A 71 12.32 -5.83 11.25
C HIS A 71 11.06 -5.63 12.09
N THR A 72 9.88 -5.89 11.50
CA THR A 72 8.60 -5.80 12.19
C THR A 72 8.54 -6.72 13.39
N ALA A 73 8.99 -7.98 13.26
CA ALA A 73 9.03 -8.94 14.35
C ALA A 73 9.97 -8.48 15.49
N ALA A 74 11.13 -7.92 15.14
CA ALA A 74 12.09 -7.40 16.13
C ALA A 74 11.56 -6.16 16.88
N LEU A 75 10.77 -5.30 16.20
CA LEU A 75 10.21 -4.07 16.78
C LEU A 75 8.83 -4.27 17.43
N LYS A 76 8.25 -5.46 17.33
CA LYS A 76 6.89 -5.73 17.83
C LYS A 76 6.79 -5.47 19.34
N GLY A 77 5.90 -4.53 19.71
CA GLY A 77 5.70 -4.13 21.11
C GLY A 77 6.76 -3.19 21.69
N GLN A 78 7.67 -2.67 20.86
CA GLN A 78 8.72 -1.72 21.25
C GLN A 78 8.51 -0.32 20.68
N ILE A 79 7.49 -0.11 19.83
CA ILE A 79 7.22 1.19 19.20
C ILE A 79 6.39 2.05 20.13
N SER A 80 6.89 3.26 20.44
CA SER A 80 6.19 4.26 21.23
C SER A 80 5.38 5.21 20.36
N HIS A 81 4.18 5.51 20.83
CA HIS A 81 3.26 6.49 20.24
C HIS A 81 3.03 7.70 21.14
N GLU A 82 3.96 7.97 22.07
CA GLU A 82 3.84 9.10 22.97
C GLU A 82 3.78 10.41 22.16
N GLY A 83 2.71 11.18 22.34
CA GLY A 83 2.48 12.41 21.60
C GLY A 83 1.90 12.26 20.18
N ALA A 84 1.64 11.03 19.70
CA ALA A 84 1.06 10.82 18.37
C ALA A 84 -0.34 11.43 18.25
N LYS A 85 -0.61 12.08 17.11
CA LYS A 85 -1.92 12.66 16.80
C LYS A 85 -2.99 11.57 16.64
N THR A 86 -4.21 11.87 17.00
CA THR A 86 -5.38 11.01 16.82
C THR A 86 -6.27 11.54 15.70
N ALA A 87 -6.77 10.65 14.88
CA ALA A 87 -7.71 10.98 13.81
C ALA A 87 -9.15 11.01 14.34
N PRO A 88 -9.92 12.08 14.10
CA PRO A 88 -11.33 12.14 14.49
C PRO A 88 -12.19 11.22 13.62
N PRO A 89 -13.42 10.88 14.04
CA PRO A 89 -14.37 10.12 13.21
C PRO A 89 -14.53 10.72 11.81
N GLY A 90 -14.60 9.87 10.79
CA GLY A 90 -14.69 10.28 9.38
C GLY A 90 -13.40 10.72 8.71
N HIS A 91 -12.34 10.99 9.47
CA HIS A 91 -11.00 11.26 8.92
C HIS A 91 -10.47 10.04 8.14
N PRO A 92 -9.72 10.20 7.03
CA PRO A 92 -9.20 9.05 6.27
C PRO A 92 -8.47 7.99 7.11
N VAL A 93 -7.63 8.41 8.07
CA VAL A 93 -6.95 7.46 8.98
C VAL A 93 -7.95 6.74 9.89
N HIS A 94 -9.00 7.40 10.36
CA HIS A 94 -10.07 6.72 11.12
C HIS A 94 -10.72 5.64 10.25
N THR A 95 -11.06 5.96 9.00
CA THR A 95 -11.62 4.99 8.05
C THR A 95 -10.68 3.81 7.81
N PHE A 96 -9.40 4.04 7.55
CA PHE A 96 -8.41 2.97 7.42
C PHE A 96 -8.32 2.08 8.67
N LYS A 97 -8.39 2.66 9.87
CA LYS A 97 -8.38 1.89 11.12
C LYS A 97 -9.65 1.05 11.32
N GLU A 98 -10.81 1.56 10.93
CA GLU A 98 -12.06 0.77 10.96
C GLU A 98 -12.02 -0.40 9.97
N GLU A 99 -11.47 -0.19 8.78
CA GLU A 99 -11.22 -1.27 7.82
C GLU A 99 -10.23 -2.31 8.36
N ASN A 100 -9.15 -1.86 8.99
CA ASN A 100 -8.20 -2.75 9.67
C ASN A 100 -8.89 -3.58 10.77
N ARG A 101 -9.82 -2.98 11.51
CA ARG A 101 -10.63 -3.71 12.51
C ARG A 101 -11.52 -4.77 11.87
N ALA A 102 -12.14 -4.44 10.73
CA ALA A 102 -12.95 -5.40 9.97
C ALA A 102 -12.08 -6.54 9.40
N LEU A 103 -10.91 -6.24 8.84
CA LEU A 103 -9.95 -7.24 8.39
C LEU A 103 -9.49 -8.15 9.52
N LYS A 104 -9.14 -7.60 10.68
CA LYS A 104 -8.77 -8.39 11.88
C LYS A 104 -9.90 -9.33 12.31
N TRP A 105 -11.15 -8.87 12.25
CA TRP A 105 -12.29 -9.72 12.58
C TRP A 105 -12.45 -10.91 11.60
N GLU A 106 -12.23 -10.70 10.30
CA GLU A 106 -12.22 -11.78 9.29
C GLU A 106 -11.07 -12.77 9.55
N ILE A 107 -9.88 -12.25 9.86
CA ILE A 107 -8.69 -13.04 10.19
C ILE A 107 -8.93 -13.91 11.43
N ASP A 108 -9.45 -13.32 12.51
CA ASP A 108 -9.77 -14.05 13.75
C ASP A 108 -10.83 -15.14 13.51
N SER A 109 -11.79 -14.85 12.63
CA SER A 109 -12.83 -15.80 12.25
C SER A 109 -12.25 -16.96 11.44
N LEU A 110 -11.33 -16.70 10.52
CA LEU A 110 -10.62 -17.73 9.76
C LEU A 110 -9.76 -18.61 10.67
N ASN A 111 -9.02 -18.02 11.60
CA ASN A 111 -8.18 -18.77 12.53
C ASN A 111 -9.03 -19.74 13.38
N LYS A 112 -10.21 -19.33 13.83
CA LYS A 112 -11.15 -20.23 14.53
C LYS A 112 -11.62 -21.38 13.64
N LEU A 113 -11.92 -21.11 12.37
CA LEU A 113 -12.32 -22.15 11.39
C LEU A 113 -11.15 -23.11 11.09
N TYR A 114 -9.92 -22.62 11.04
CA TYR A 114 -8.73 -23.46 10.88
C TYR A 114 -8.52 -24.39 12.08
N ASP A 115 -8.69 -23.89 13.29
CA ASP A 115 -8.58 -24.69 14.51
C ASP A 115 -9.68 -25.77 14.57
N GLU A 116 -10.93 -25.40 14.22
CA GLU A 116 -12.06 -26.31 14.14
C GLU A 116 -11.81 -27.38 13.08
N PHE A 117 -11.36 -27.00 11.88
CA PHE A 117 -11.04 -27.94 10.80
C PHE A 117 -9.87 -28.88 11.18
N GLY A 118 -8.85 -28.34 11.84
CA GLY A 118 -7.71 -29.10 12.36
C GLY A 118 -8.11 -30.23 13.31
N GLY A 119 -9.17 -30.03 14.09
CA GLY A 119 -9.74 -31.02 15.01
C GLY A 119 -10.60 -32.12 14.37
N LEU A 120 -10.94 -31.99 13.09
CA LEU A 120 -11.81 -32.96 12.40
C LEU A 120 -11.13 -34.32 12.19
N LYS A 121 -11.88 -35.38 12.48
CA LYS A 121 -11.48 -36.80 12.24
C LYS A 121 -12.25 -37.48 11.10
N ALA A 122 -13.29 -36.86 10.58
CA ALA A 122 -14.15 -37.41 9.54
C ALA A 122 -14.66 -36.36 8.58
N VAL A 123 -14.76 -36.68 7.30
CA VAL A 123 -15.19 -35.82 6.18
C VAL A 123 -16.63 -35.33 6.32
N ALA A 124 -17.48 -36.04 7.05
CA ALA A 124 -18.93 -35.75 7.13
C ALA A 124 -19.27 -34.32 7.60
N ASN A 125 -18.35 -33.63 8.28
CA ASN A 125 -18.55 -32.27 8.81
C ASN A 125 -17.62 -31.21 8.22
N SER A 126 -16.86 -31.52 7.17
CA SER A 126 -15.88 -30.59 6.59
C SER A 126 -16.48 -29.56 5.65
N GLY A 127 -17.51 -29.92 4.90
CA GLY A 127 -18.07 -29.09 3.82
C GLY A 127 -18.57 -27.70 4.27
N ASP A 128 -19.24 -27.66 5.43
CA ASP A 128 -19.73 -26.38 5.98
C ASP A 128 -18.58 -25.46 6.41
N ILE A 129 -17.52 -26.02 7.01
CA ILE A 129 -16.35 -25.25 7.44
C ILE A 129 -15.58 -24.75 6.21
N ILE A 130 -15.38 -25.59 5.22
CA ILE A 130 -14.72 -25.23 3.95
C ILE A 130 -15.48 -24.09 3.26
N SER A 131 -16.81 -24.21 3.20
CA SER A 131 -17.67 -23.15 2.63
C SER A 131 -17.53 -21.83 3.37
N GLN A 132 -17.47 -21.85 4.69
CA GLN A 132 -17.24 -20.67 5.50
C GLN A 132 -15.83 -20.07 5.27
N ILE A 133 -14.80 -20.92 5.17
CA ILE A 133 -13.43 -20.48 4.82
C ILE A 133 -13.44 -19.75 3.47
N LYS A 134 -14.08 -20.31 2.45
CA LYS A 134 -14.19 -19.69 1.11
C LYS A 134 -14.88 -18.35 1.15
N ILE A 135 -15.99 -18.23 1.90
CA ILE A 135 -16.72 -16.97 2.07
C ILE A 135 -15.84 -15.90 2.74
N ARG A 136 -15.10 -16.27 3.79
CA ARG A 136 -14.19 -15.36 4.50
C ARG A 136 -13.03 -14.90 3.61
N PHE A 137 -12.45 -15.81 2.83
CA PHE A 137 -11.41 -15.43 1.86
C PHE A 137 -11.96 -14.49 0.79
N GLN A 138 -13.18 -14.71 0.32
CA GLN A 138 -13.83 -13.77 -0.61
C GLN A 138 -14.00 -12.38 0.04
N ALA A 139 -14.33 -12.29 1.31
CA ALA A 139 -14.38 -11.02 2.03
C ALA A 139 -12.99 -10.38 2.13
N LEU A 140 -11.94 -11.14 2.44
CA LEU A 140 -10.57 -10.62 2.49
C LEU A 140 -10.06 -10.04 1.16
N SER A 141 -10.62 -10.47 0.01
CA SER A 141 -10.24 -9.88 -1.29
C SER A 141 -10.55 -8.38 -1.38
N ASP A 142 -11.45 -7.88 -0.55
CA ASP A 142 -11.81 -6.46 -0.49
C ASP A 142 -10.64 -5.58 0.01
N VAL A 143 -9.58 -6.18 0.58
CA VAL A 143 -8.33 -5.51 0.97
C VAL A 143 -7.68 -4.75 -0.20
N GLU A 144 -7.96 -5.14 -1.43
CA GLU A 144 -7.51 -4.45 -2.64
C GLU A 144 -7.91 -2.98 -2.66
N LYS A 145 -9.14 -2.64 -2.24
CA LYS A 145 -9.59 -1.23 -2.14
C LYS A 145 -8.79 -0.45 -1.10
N HIS A 146 -8.46 -1.10 0.02
CA HIS A 146 -7.64 -0.54 1.07
C HIS A 146 -6.22 -0.22 0.58
N TYR A 147 -5.58 -1.19 -0.10
CA TYR A 147 -4.24 -1.03 -0.67
C TYR A 147 -4.24 0.01 -1.79
N SER A 148 -5.18 -0.06 -2.71
CA SER A 148 -5.30 0.89 -3.81
C SER A 148 -5.47 2.34 -3.33
N ARG A 149 -6.20 2.59 -2.23
CA ARG A 149 -6.30 3.94 -1.66
C ARG A 149 -4.99 4.42 -1.06
N LYS A 150 -4.22 3.57 -0.41
CA LYS A 150 -2.88 3.94 0.06
C LYS A 150 -1.95 4.25 -1.11
N GLU A 151 -1.88 3.38 -2.09
CA GLU A 151 -0.99 3.49 -3.25
C GLU A 151 -1.30 4.72 -4.12
N ASN A 152 -2.59 5.00 -4.36
CA ASN A 152 -3.02 6.00 -5.31
C ASN A 152 -3.45 7.34 -4.67
N LEU A 153 -3.72 7.39 -3.35
CA LEU A 153 -4.09 8.61 -2.66
C LEU A 153 -3.07 9.00 -1.59
N LEU A 154 -2.72 8.11 -0.66
CA LEU A 154 -1.90 8.45 0.49
C LEU A 154 -0.41 8.60 0.12
N PHE A 155 0.16 7.62 -0.57
CA PHE A 155 1.59 7.60 -0.92
C PHE A 155 2.03 8.79 -1.77
N PRO A 156 1.26 9.26 -2.78
CA PRO A 156 1.62 10.46 -3.54
C PRO A 156 1.77 11.72 -2.68
N PHE A 157 1.01 11.86 -1.60
CA PHE A 157 1.18 12.99 -0.68
C PHE A 157 2.42 12.83 0.19
N MET A 158 2.71 11.62 0.69
CA MET A 158 3.95 11.34 1.43
C MET A 158 5.19 11.67 0.59
N GLU A 159 5.21 11.28 -0.67
CA GLU A 159 6.31 11.54 -1.61
C GLU A 159 6.51 13.04 -1.84
N LYS A 160 5.45 13.85 -1.87
CA LYS A 160 5.53 15.32 -1.93
C LYS A 160 6.27 15.92 -0.71
N HIS A 161 6.20 15.25 0.43
CA HIS A 161 6.94 15.60 1.64
C HIS A 161 8.34 14.96 1.73
N GLY A 162 8.80 14.31 0.65
CA GLY A 162 10.12 13.68 0.60
C GLY A 162 10.19 12.32 1.31
N ILE A 163 9.05 11.72 1.63
CA ILE A 163 8.95 10.39 2.24
C ILE A 163 8.58 9.39 1.16
N ASP A 164 9.57 8.73 0.57
CA ASP A 164 9.40 7.79 -0.54
C ASP A 164 9.83 6.34 -0.23
N GLY A 165 10.61 6.12 0.82
CA GLY A 165 11.04 4.79 1.26
C GLY A 165 9.88 3.91 1.72
N PRO A 166 9.15 4.29 2.79
CA PRO A 166 8.01 3.52 3.29
C PRO A 166 6.93 3.23 2.23
N PRO A 167 6.49 4.18 1.37
CA PRO A 167 5.59 3.90 0.26
C PRO A 167 6.07 2.78 -0.66
N LYS A 168 7.34 2.80 -1.07
CA LYS A 168 7.91 1.77 -1.96
C LYS A 168 7.94 0.39 -1.33
N VAL A 169 8.36 0.33 -0.06
CA VAL A 169 8.41 -0.93 0.70
C VAL A 169 7.01 -1.49 0.91
N MET A 170 6.05 -0.66 1.32
CA MET A 170 4.69 -1.12 1.57
C MET A 170 3.99 -1.54 0.28
N TRP A 171 4.21 -0.85 -0.84
CA TRP A 171 3.67 -1.29 -2.13
C TRP A 171 4.18 -2.67 -2.52
N GLY A 172 5.48 -2.93 -2.36
CA GLY A 172 6.04 -4.26 -2.60
C GLY A 172 5.39 -5.34 -1.73
N LYS A 173 5.12 -5.05 -0.46
CA LYS A 173 4.38 -5.96 0.43
C LYS A 173 2.91 -6.14 0.06
N HIS A 174 2.25 -5.12 -0.48
CA HIS A 174 0.91 -5.27 -1.05
C HIS A 174 0.92 -6.25 -2.23
N ASP A 175 1.92 -6.17 -3.11
CA ASP A 175 2.05 -7.08 -4.25
C ASP A 175 2.30 -8.53 -3.79
N GLU A 176 3.18 -8.74 -2.79
CA GLU A 176 3.36 -10.06 -2.18
C GLU A 176 2.03 -10.60 -1.60
N THR A 177 1.25 -9.76 -0.93
CA THR A 177 -0.07 -10.15 -0.40
C THR A 177 -1.06 -10.50 -1.52
N ARG A 178 -1.06 -9.75 -2.63
CA ARG A 178 -1.88 -10.05 -3.82
C ARG A 178 -1.54 -11.42 -4.40
N ASP A 179 -0.25 -11.74 -4.52
CA ASP A 179 0.20 -13.03 -5.03
C ASP A 179 -0.18 -14.18 -4.09
N LEU A 180 -0.04 -13.99 -2.78
CA LEU A 180 -0.48 -14.97 -1.77
C LEU A 180 -2.00 -15.18 -1.81
N LEU A 181 -2.80 -14.13 -1.88
CA LEU A 181 -4.25 -14.22 -2.01
C LEU A 181 -4.66 -14.93 -3.31
N LYS A 182 -4.01 -14.60 -4.43
CA LYS A 182 -4.26 -15.28 -5.71
C LYS A 182 -4.00 -16.79 -5.59
N THR A 183 -2.85 -17.15 -5.02
CA THR A 183 -2.50 -18.57 -4.79
C THR A 183 -3.51 -19.26 -3.86
N ALA A 184 -3.98 -18.55 -2.83
CA ALA A 184 -5.00 -19.06 -1.92
C ALA A 184 -6.34 -19.31 -2.64
N PHE A 185 -6.80 -18.39 -3.48
CA PHE A 185 -8.03 -18.57 -4.27
C PHE A 185 -7.92 -19.73 -5.27
N GLU A 186 -6.79 -19.87 -5.96
CA GLU A 186 -6.53 -20.98 -6.86
C GLU A 186 -6.55 -22.31 -6.09
N SER A 187 -5.89 -22.37 -4.94
CA SER A 187 -5.86 -23.56 -4.09
C SER A 187 -7.23 -23.92 -3.52
N LEU A 188 -8.01 -22.92 -3.06
CA LEU A 188 -9.39 -23.13 -2.58
C LEU A 188 -10.34 -23.62 -3.67
N THR A 189 -10.03 -23.32 -4.94
CA THR A 189 -10.83 -23.78 -6.09
C THR A 189 -10.48 -25.20 -6.50
N GLN A 190 -9.21 -25.59 -6.36
CA GLN A 190 -8.67 -26.87 -6.86
C GLN A 190 -8.63 -27.97 -5.80
N ALA A 191 -8.63 -27.61 -4.51
CA ALA A 191 -8.50 -28.57 -3.41
C ALA A 191 -9.64 -29.60 -3.40
N ASP A 192 -9.28 -30.86 -3.17
CA ASP A 192 -10.24 -31.94 -2.95
C ASP A 192 -10.85 -31.82 -1.54
N GLU A 193 -12.07 -31.34 -1.48
CA GLU A 193 -12.82 -31.14 -0.22
C GLU A 193 -13.12 -32.46 0.50
N SER A 194 -12.99 -33.60 -0.19
CA SER A 194 -13.15 -34.93 0.41
C SER A 194 -11.88 -35.45 1.09
N ASN A 195 -10.74 -34.80 0.86
CA ASN A 195 -9.45 -35.16 1.43
C ASN A 195 -9.02 -34.20 2.55
N ILE A 196 -9.35 -34.56 3.80
CA ILE A 196 -9.07 -33.72 4.98
C ILE A 196 -7.58 -33.38 5.12
N GLU A 197 -6.68 -34.34 4.91
CA GLU A 197 -5.24 -34.12 5.10
C GLU A 197 -4.66 -33.20 4.04
N GLU A 198 -5.14 -33.29 2.82
CA GLU A 198 -4.79 -32.38 1.73
C GLU A 198 -5.27 -30.95 2.06
N PHE A 199 -6.53 -30.80 2.49
CA PHE A 199 -7.07 -29.49 2.84
C PHE A 199 -6.37 -28.86 4.07
N LYS A 200 -5.97 -29.65 5.07
CA LYS A 200 -5.10 -29.19 6.17
C LYS A 200 -3.78 -28.63 5.66
N SER A 201 -3.16 -29.33 4.70
CA SER A 201 -1.93 -28.85 4.07
C SER A 201 -2.14 -27.54 3.32
N VAL A 202 -3.27 -27.37 2.63
CA VAL A 202 -3.64 -26.08 1.99
C VAL A 202 -3.80 -24.98 3.03
N ILE A 203 -4.50 -25.25 4.15
CA ILE A 203 -4.64 -24.30 5.24
C ILE A 203 -3.26 -23.86 5.74
N ASP A 204 -2.38 -24.79 6.09
CA ASP A 204 -1.11 -24.47 6.75
C ASP A 204 -0.09 -23.83 5.79
N LEU A 205 -0.01 -24.27 4.54
CA LEU A 205 1.04 -23.87 3.60
C LEU A 205 0.62 -22.71 2.70
N VAL A 206 -0.68 -22.46 2.52
CA VAL A 206 -1.17 -21.47 1.59
C VAL A 206 -2.07 -20.42 2.26
N LEU A 207 -3.12 -20.87 2.98
CA LEU A 207 -4.11 -19.93 3.49
C LEU A 207 -3.59 -19.12 4.68
N LYS A 208 -2.91 -19.76 5.63
CA LYS A 208 -2.32 -19.06 6.79
C LYS A 208 -1.28 -18.01 6.38
N PRO A 209 -0.32 -18.28 5.48
CA PRO A 209 0.62 -17.26 5.00
C PRO A 209 -0.08 -16.05 4.36
N ALA A 210 -1.14 -16.25 3.57
CA ALA A 210 -1.89 -15.16 2.97
C ALA A 210 -2.59 -14.29 4.04
N VAL A 211 -3.20 -14.90 5.03
CA VAL A 211 -3.85 -14.22 6.15
C VAL A 211 -2.83 -13.46 6.99
N GLN A 212 -1.70 -14.09 7.32
CA GLN A 212 -0.61 -13.49 8.09
C GLN A 212 -0.03 -12.25 7.39
N SER A 213 0.13 -12.27 6.08
CA SER A 213 0.62 -11.13 5.31
C SER A 213 -0.28 -9.89 5.48
N ILE A 214 -1.61 -10.07 5.51
CA ILE A 214 -2.56 -8.97 5.78
C ILE A 214 -2.41 -8.48 7.21
N GLU A 215 -2.33 -9.39 8.19
CA GLU A 215 -2.19 -9.04 9.61
C GLU A 215 -0.92 -8.23 9.88
N GLU A 216 0.20 -8.61 9.28
CA GLU A 216 1.47 -7.90 9.39
C GLU A 216 1.40 -6.52 8.74
N MET A 217 0.68 -6.39 7.61
CA MET A 217 0.46 -5.09 6.98
C MET A 217 -0.37 -4.18 7.89
N VAL A 218 -1.45 -4.66 8.46
CA VAL A 218 -2.28 -3.92 9.43
C VAL A 218 -1.44 -3.43 10.62
N TYR A 219 -0.54 -4.26 11.12
CA TYR A 219 0.38 -3.86 12.18
C TYR A 219 1.28 -2.69 11.76
N LYS A 220 1.92 -2.79 10.59
CA LYS A 220 2.82 -1.73 10.06
C LYS A 220 2.08 -0.41 9.85
N GLU A 221 0.85 -0.47 9.37
CA GLU A 221 -0.01 0.70 9.18
C GLU A 221 -0.33 1.40 10.50
N GLU A 222 -0.82 0.64 11.47
CA GLU A 222 -1.25 1.20 12.75
C GLU A 222 -0.09 1.69 13.61
N GLN A 223 1.05 1.02 13.54
CA GLN A 223 2.20 1.34 14.39
C GLN A 223 3.15 2.37 13.78
N ILE A 224 3.25 2.45 12.46
CA ILE A 224 4.25 3.29 11.79
C ILE A 224 3.60 4.26 10.80
N LEU A 225 2.88 3.75 9.80
CA LEU A 225 2.41 4.54 8.67
C LEU A 225 1.44 5.63 9.11
N PHE A 226 0.36 5.28 9.80
CA PHE A 226 -0.68 6.25 10.13
C PHE A 226 -0.22 7.34 11.11
N PRO A 227 0.53 7.04 12.18
CA PRO A 227 1.13 8.08 13.01
C PRO A 227 2.00 9.05 12.20
N MET A 228 2.91 8.51 11.37
CA MET A 228 3.79 9.31 10.52
C MET A 228 3.00 10.22 9.56
N CYS A 229 1.98 9.68 8.90
CA CYS A 229 1.14 10.44 7.99
C CYS A 229 0.36 11.55 8.71
N LEU A 230 -0.17 11.28 9.91
CA LEU A 230 -0.87 12.29 10.71
C LEU A 230 0.04 13.45 11.13
N ASP A 231 1.32 13.18 11.35
CA ASP A 231 2.28 14.23 11.70
C ASP A 231 2.78 15.01 10.49
N THR A 232 2.78 14.40 9.32
CA THR A 232 3.37 14.95 8.10
C THR A 232 2.37 15.71 7.24
N LEU A 233 1.19 15.13 7.00
CA LEU A 233 0.22 15.69 6.06
C LEU A 233 -0.63 16.78 6.70
N SER A 234 -0.92 17.82 5.92
CA SER A 234 -1.82 18.90 6.29
C SER A 234 -3.30 18.50 6.17
N ASP A 235 -4.18 19.25 6.85
CA ASP A 235 -5.63 19.05 6.76
C ASP A 235 -6.17 19.20 5.31
N ASN A 236 -5.56 20.07 4.49
CA ASN A 236 -5.90 20.21 3.07
C ASN A 236 -5.63 18.93 2.28
N GLU A 237 -4.47 18.30 2.52
CA GLU A 237 -4.08 17.05 1.85
C GLU A 237 -4.96 15.89 2.31
N TRP A 238 -5.22 15.80 3.61
CA TRP A 238 -6.16 14.83 4.15
C TRP A 238 -7.57 15.00 3.57
N TYR A 239 -8.02 16.23 3.39
CA TYR A 239 -9.33 16.50 2.81
C TYR A 239 -9.38 16.13 1.33
N ALA A 240 -8.28 16.31 0.59
CA ALA A 240 -8.17 15.82 -0.78
C ALA A 240 -8.23 14.29 -0.86
N ILE A 241 -7.57 13.57 0.06
CA ILE A 241 -7.66 12.11 0.19
C ILE A 241 -9.09 11.69 0.52
N TYR A 242 -9.73 12.35 1.50
CA TYR A 242 -11.12 12.09 1.90
C TYR A 242 -12.08 12.18 0.72
N LYS A 243 -11.98 13.26 -0.07
CA LYS A 243 -12.87 13.51 -1.21
C LYS A 243 -12.70 12.52 -2.37
N GLN A 244 -11.49 11.99 -2.56
CA GLN A 244 -11.19 11.05 -3.64
C GLN A 244 -11.39 9.58 -3.22
N SER A 245 -11.40 9.28 -1.92
CA SER A 245 -11.54 7.91 -1.41
C SER A 245 -12.78 7.15 -1.94
N PRO A 246 -13.98 7.76 -2.09
CA PRO A 246 -15.15 7.06 -2.63
C PRO A 246 -14.99 6.58 -4.08
N GLU A 247 -14.09 7.16 -4.87
CA GLU A 247 -13.84 6.74 -6.26
C GLU A 247 -13.20 5.34 -6.33
N ILE A 248 -12.43 4.96 -5.31
CA ILE A 248 -11.82 3.62 -5.18
C ILE A 248 -12.73 2.69 -4.37
N GLY A 249 -13.43 3.23 -3.39
CA GLY A 249 -14.29 2.49 -2.45
C GLY A 249 -13.57 2.12 -1.16
N PHE A 250 -14.28 1.38 -0.31
CA PHE A 250 -13.86 1.06 1.05
C PHE A 250 -13.83 -0.46 1.26
N CYS A 251 -12.96 -0.91 2.18
CA CYS A 251 -12.74 -2.33 2.47
C CYS A 251 -13.56 -2.75 3.69
N LEU A 252 -14.57 -3.61 3.50
CA LEU A 252 -15.36 -4.23 4.58
C LEU A 252 -15.98 -3.23 5.59
N TYR A 253 -15.94 -1.96 5.31
CA TYR A 253 -16.45 -0.88 6.14
C TYR A 253 -17.09 0.20 5.28
N ASP A 254 -18.28 0.66 5.65
CA ASP A 254 -18.96 1.74 4.96
C ASP A 254 -18.95 2.98 5.87
N PRO A 255 -18.11 4.01 5.57
CA PRO A 255 -17.99 5.18 6.42
C PRO A 255 -19.29 5.98 6.49
N THR A 256 -19.83 6.13 7.69
CA THR A 256 -21.04 6.92 7.96
C THR A 256 -20.72 8.33 8.43
N ASP A 257 -19.55 8.53 9.03
CA ASP A 257 -19.15 9.80 9.58
C ASP A 257 -18.61 10.73 8.50
N LYS A 258 -19.06 11.98 8.53
CA LYS A 258 -18.53 13.05 7.68
C LYS A 258 -17.40 13.76 8.40
N TRP A 259 -16.33 14.04 7.66
CA TRP A 259 -15.22 14.82 8.16
C TRP A 259 -15.02 16.08 7.30
N GLU A 260 -15.11 17.22 7.94
CA GLU A 260 -14.91 18.54 7.33
C GLU A 260 -13.99 19.36 8.23
N PRO A 261 -12.71 19.49 7.89
CA PRO A 261 -11.76 20.27 8.69
C PRO A 261 -12.11 21.75 8.65
N VAL A 262 -11.93 22.45 9.79
CA VAL A 262 -12.25 23.86 9.90
C VAL A 262 -11.30 24.71 9.05
N GLY A 263 -11.85 25.57 8.20
CA GLY A 263 -11.07 26.49 7.36
C GLY A 263 -10.47 25.87 6.10
N VAL A 264 -10.74 24.61 5.85
CA VAL A 264 -10.36 23.92 4.61
C VAL A 264 -11.51 23.99 3.63
N THR A 265 -11.27 24.60 2.48
CA THR A 265 -12.18 24.57 1.34
C THR A 265 -11.57 23.67 0.28
N TYR A 266 -12.21 22.52 0.02
CA TYR A 266 -11.90 21.74 -1.17
C TYR A 266 -12.41 22.53 -2.37
N HIS A 267 -11.50 23.16 -3.09
CA HIS A 267 -11.78 23.62 -4.43
C HIS A 267 -11.45 22.46 -5.37
N PRO A 268 -12.42 21.67 -5.84
CA PRO A 268 -12.23 21.00 -7.13
C PRO A 268 -11.80 22.13 -8.07
N GLU A 269 -10.72 21.94 -8.81
CA GLU A 269 -10.19 22.96 -9.70
C GLU A 269 -11.36 23.72 -10.34
N LYS A 270 -11.36 25.06 -10.22
CA LYS A 270 -12.39 25.91 -10.82
C LYS A 270 -12.59 25.44 -12.25
N GLU A 271 -13.85 25.24 -12.67
CA GLU A 271 -14.14 25.08 -14.09
C GLU A 271 -13.49 26.28 -14.77
N PRO A 272 -12.52 26.04 -15.69
CA PRO A 272 -11.86 27.14 -16.35
C PRO A 272 -12.88 27.91 -17.18
N GLU A 273 -12.86 29.24 -17.08
CA GLU A 273 -13.54 30.11 -18.04
C GLU A 273 -13.24 29.60 -19.45
N MET A 274 -14.24 29.59 -20.33
CA MET A 274 -14.21 28.95 -21.67
C MET A 274 -13.13 29.51 -22.60
N GLU A 275 -11.87 29.37 -22.24
CA GLU A 275 -10.75 29.58 -23.14
C GLU A 275 -10.69 28.42 -24.15
N LYS A 276 -10.68 28.75 -25.43
CA LYS A 276 -10.49 27.77 -26.50
C LYS A 276 -9.01 27.50 -26.71
N ILE A 277 -8.64 26.23 -26.69
CA ILE A 277 -7.31 25.79 -27.10
C ILE A 277 -7.29 25.66 -28.61
N SER A 278 -6.41 26.42 -29.26
CA SER A 278 -6.22 26.34 -30.72
C SER A 278 -5.27 25.19 -31.05
N LEU A 279 -5.74 24.28 -31.87
CA LEU A 279 -4.98 23.17 -32.45
C LEU A 279 -4.79 23.43 -33.97
N PRO A 280 -3.83 22.78 -34.66
CA PRO A 280 -3.61 22.97 -36.08
C PRO A 280 -4.84 22.73 -36.97
N SER A 281 -5.75 21.89 -36.56
CA SER A 281 -6.95 21.48 -37.30
C SER A 281 -8.26 22.03 -36.74
N GLY A 282 -8.21 22.93 -35.73
CA GLY A 282 -9.41 23.51 -35.12
C GLY A 282 -9.18 24.02 -33.71
N SER A 283 -10.25 24.36 -32.99
CA SER A 283 -10.16 24.81 -31.60
C SER A 283 -11.21 24.10 -30.74
N LEU A 284 -10.84 23.75 -29.51
CA LEU A 284 -11.71 23.10 -28.53
C LEU A 284 -11.66 23.87 -27.23
N THR A 285 -12.77 23.93 -26.53
CA THR A 285 -12.77 24.31 -25.11
C THR A 285 -12.16 23.19 -24.27
N ILE A 286 -11.73 23.51 -23.07
CA ILE A 286 -11.16 22.48 -22.15
C ILE A 286 -12.16 21.35 -21.87
N PRO A 287 -13.48 21.61 -21.60
CA PRO A 287 -14.47 20.55 -21.48
C PRO A 287 -14.61 19.68 -22.74
N GLU A 288 -14.63 20.27 -23.94
CA GLU A 288 -14.71 19.53 -25.21
C GLU A 288 -13.46 18.65 -25.41
N LEU A 289 -12.25 19.17 -25.16
CA LEU A 289 -11.01 18.41 -25.26
C LEU A 289 -10.99 17.26 -24.23
N THR A 290 -11.45 17.53 -23.00
CA THR A 290 -11.55 16.52 -21.94
C THR A 290 -12.54 15.42 -22.33
N ALA A 291 -13.72 15.78 -22.84
CA ALA A 291 -14.72 14.81 -23.31
C ALA A 291 -14.16 13.95 -24.45
N LEU A 292 -13.50 14.57 -25.43
CA LEU A 292 -12.86 13.88 -26.55
C LEU A 292 -11.82 12.87 -26.05
N LEU A 293 -10.90 13.28 -25.17
CA LEU A 293 -9.85 12.43 -24.63
C LEU A 293 -10.43 11.28 -23.80
N ASN A 294 -11.50 11.52 -23.03
CA ASN A 294 -12.13 10.50 -22.18
C ASN A 294 -13.02 9.52 -22.98
N THR A 295 -13.36 9.84 -24.24
CA THR A 295 -14.11 8.94 -25.13
C THR A 295 -13.20 7.95 -25.86
N ILE A 296 -11.88 8.18 -25.86
CA ILE A 296 -10.91 7.27 -26.48
C ILE A 296 -10.92 5.93 -25.72
N PRO A 297 -11.04 4.77 -26.42
CA PRO A 297 -11.23 3.47 -25.78
C PRO A 297 -9.92 2.86 -25.23
N PHE A 298 -9.00 3.66 -24.77
CA PHE A 298 -7.77 3.25 -24.09
C PHE A 298 -7.29 4.30 -23.13
N ASP A 299 -6.57 3.85 -22.09
CA ASP A 299 -6.01 4.71 -21.06
C ASP A 299 -4.80 5.49 -21.60
N LEU A 300 -4.86 6.81 -21.52
CA LEU A 300 -3.73 7.69 -21.83
C LEU A 300 -3.15 8.25 -20.52
N THR A 301 -1.83 8.32 -20.48
CA THR A 301 -1.11 9.08 -19.46
C THR A 301 -0.02 9.90 -20.15
N PHE A 302 -0.09 11.22 -20.01
CA PHE A 302 0.94 12.12 -20.52
C PHE A 302 2.00 12.37 -19.47
N VAL A 303 3.24 12.06 -19.84
CA VAL A 303 4.44 12.28 -19.04
C VAL A 303 5.30 13.32 -19.75
N ASP A 304 5.77 14.32 -19.02
CA ASP A 304 6.61 15.37 -19.60
C ASP A 304 8.08 14.93 -19.75
N LYS A 305 8.89 15.82 -20.30
CA LYS A 305 10.34 15.64 -20.53
C LYS A 305 11.14 15.38 -19.23
N ASP A 306 10.58 15.71 -18.10
CA ASP A 306 11.17 15.53 -16.79
C ASP A 306 10.59 14.29 -16.09
N ASP A 307 10.04 13.32 -16.85
CA ASP A 307 9.43 12.06 -16.37
C ASP A 307 8.26 12.26 -15.38
N THR A 308 7.61 13.41 -15.44
CA THR A 308 6.55 13.78 -14.51
C THR A 308 5.17 13.60 -15.16
N VAL A 309 4.26 12.92 -14.46
CA VAL A 309 2.87 12.76 -14.90
C VAL A 309 2.15 14.11 -14.89
N ARG A 310 1.63 14.53 -16.05
CA ARG A 310 0.93 15.82 -16.22
C ARG A 310 -0.55 15.68 -16.53
N TYR A 311 -0.95 14.57 -17.16
CA TYR A 311 -2.33 14.34 -17.52
C TYR A 311 -2.62 12.84 -17.64
N PHE A 312 -3.85 12.45 -17.38
CA PHE A 312 -4.37 11.13 -17.70
C PHE A 312 -5.86 11.22 -18.06
N THR A 313 -6.33 10.33 -18.94
CA THR A 313 -7.75 10.24 -19.29
C THR A 313 -8.57 9.62 -18.16
N GLN A 314 -9.82 10.04 -18.04
CA GLN A 314 -10.81 9.51 -17.08
C GLN A 314 -11.96 8.82 -17.85
N GLY A 315 -11.61 7.81 -18.68
CA GLY A 315 -12.60 7.00 -19.37
C GLY A 315 -13.41 6.12 -18.39
N ALA A 316 -14.60 5.69 -18.82
CA ALA A 316 -15.51 4.87 -18.02
C ALA A 316 -14.98 3.46 -17.75
N GLU A 317 -14.16 2.91 -18.65
CA GLU A 317 -13.62 1.55 -18.60
C GLU A 317 -12.10 1.57 -18.42
N ARG A 318 -11.63 2.17 -17.34
CA ARG A 318 -10.18 2.21 -17.06
C ARG A 318 -9.64 0.86 -16.64
N ILE A 319 -8.48 0.52 -17.21
CA ILE A 319 -7.73 -0.68 -16.86
C ILE A 319 -6.89 -0.43 -15.59
N PHE A 320 -6.23 0.75 -15.54
CA PHE A 320 -5.40 1.13 -14.40
C PHE A 320 -6.11 2.19 -13.55
N ALA A 321 -6.28 1.91 -12.27
CA ALA A 321 -6.75 2.92 -11.32
C ALA A 321 -5.77 4.10 -11.28
N ARG A 322 -6.29 5.32 -11.47
CA ARG A 322 -5.53 6.56 -11.40
C ARG A 322 -6.37 7.61 -10.69
N THR A 323 -5.78 8.31 -9.77
CA THR A 323 -6.40 9.44 -9.08
C THR A 323 -5.62 10.72 -9.38
N ARG A 324 -6.20 11.88 -9.12
CA ARG A 324 -5.52 13.16 -9.32
C ARG A 324 -4.24 13.31 -8.48
N ALA A 325 -4.10 12.53 -7.43
CA ALA A 325 -2.91 12.52 -6.57
C ALA A 325 -1.62 12.12 -7.30
N ILE A 326 -1.73 11.42 -8.44
CA ILE A 326 -0.55 11.08 -9.24
C ILE A 326 -0.01 12.24 -10.08
N LEU A 327 -0.77 13.32 -10.27
CA LEU A 327 -0.31 14.48 -11.02
C LEU A 327 0.88 15.15 -10.32
N GLY A 328 1.93 15.38 -11.10
CA GLY A 328 3.21 15.89 -10.58
C GLY A 328 4.14 14.81 -10.02
N ARG A 329 3.72 13.55 -9.97
CA ARG A 329 4.52 12.41 -9.54
C ARG A 329 5.46 11.96 -10.67
N LYS A 330 6.64 11.46 -10.31
CA LYS A 330 7.52 10.79 -11.27
C LYS A 330 6.86 9.50 -11.78
N VAL A 331 6.90 9.25 -13.09
CA VAL A 331 6.22 8.09 -13.69
C VAL A 331 6.74 6.75 -13.15
N GLN A 332 8.00 6.67 -12.79
CA GLN A 332 8.58 5.48 -12.15
C GLN A 332 7.84 5.10 -10.87
N LEU A 333 7.44 6.11 -10.08
CA LEU A 333 6.73 5.93 -8.82
C LEU A 333 5.24 5.57 -9.00
N CYS A 334 4.73 5.59 -10.23
CA CYS A 334 3.38 5.12 -10.57
C CYS A 334 3.32 3.63 -10.89
N HIS A 335 4.43 2.92 -10.71
CA HIS A 335 4.57 1.50 -10.99
C HIS A 335 5.10 0.76 -9.77
N PRO A 336 4.67 -0.51 -9.58
CA PRO A 336 5.20 -1.33 -8.50
C PRO A 336 6.73 -1.53 -8.66
N PRO A 337 7.44 -1.71 -7.55
CA PRO A 337 8.89 -1.94 -7.57
C PRO A 337 9.33 -3.04 -8.52
N SER A 338 8.55 -4.11 -8.65
CA SER A 338 8.80 -5.25 -9.54
C SER A 338 8.90 -4.87 -11.03
N SER A 339 8.20 -3.81 -11.48
CA SER A 339 8.21 -3.34 -12.87
C SER A 339 8.97 -2.02 -13.07
N MET A 340 9.44 -1.39 -12.00
CA MET A 340 10.08 -0.06 -12.06
C MET A 340 11.34 -0.06 -12.93
N HIS A 341 12.13 -1.13 -12.93
CA HIS A 341 13.32 -1.26 -13.77
C HIS A 341 12.99 -1.26 -15.27
N ILE A 342 11.84 -1.83 -15.69
CA ILE A 342 11.38 -1.81 -17.08
C ILE A 342 11.01 -0.40 -17.48
N VAL A 343 10.27 0.31 -16.62
CA VAL A 343 9.89 1.71 -16.86
C VAL A 343 11.12 2.58 -16.98
N GLN A 344 12.11 2.42 -16.10
CA GLN A 344 13.35 3.18 -16.16
C GLN A 344 14.12 2.91 -17.46
N GLN A 345 14.21 1.67 -17.89
CA GLN A 345 14.88 1.33 -19.16
C GLN A 345 14.19 2.01 -20.37
N ILE A 346 12.85 2.03 -20.40
CA ILE A 346 12.09 2.73 -21.45
C ILE A 346 12.41 4.22 -21.47
N LEU A 347 12.44 4.85 -20.31
CA LEU A 347 12.76 6.28 -20.19
C LEU A 347 14.21 6.57 -20.65
N ASP A 348 15.16 5.75 -20.23
CA ASP A 348 16.57 5.89 -20.65
C ASP A 348 16.74 5.73 -22.16
N ASP A 349 15.97 4.81 -22.77
CA ASP A 349 15.98 4.62 -24.23
C ASP A 349 15.37 5.82 -24.96
N PHE A 350 14.31 6.40 -24.42
CA PHE A 350 13.68 7.60 -24.97
C PHE A 350 14.57 8.84 -24.82
N HIS A 351 15.13 9.08 -23.63
CA HIS A 351 16.03 10.21 -23.39
C HIS A 351 17.31 10.13 -24.22
N SER A 352 17.84 8.94 -24.44
CA SER A 352 19.03 8.73 -25.27
C SER A 352 18.74 8.73 -26.77
N GLY A 353 17.47 8.75 -27.16
CA GLY A 353 17.05 8.65 -28.56
C GLY A 353 17.29 7.28 -29.19
N ARG A 354 17.59 6.24 -28.41
CA ARG A 354 17.74 4.86 -28.91
C ARG A 354 16.43 4.31 -29.44
N GLN A 355 15.33 4.68 -28.80
CA GLN A 355 13.97 4.32 -29.21
C GLN A 355 13.06 5.54 -29.08
N ASN A 356 12.00 5.59 -29.87
CA ASN A 356 10.92 6.57 -29.79
C ASN A 356 9.56 5.90 -29.51
N GLN A 357 9.54 4.58 -29.39
CA GLN A 357 8.37 3.76 -29.08
C GLN A 357 8.81 2.48 -28.37
N ALA A 358 8.04 2.08 -27.36
CA ALA A 358 8.15 0.78 -26.72
C ALA A 358 6.75 0.16 -26.66
N ALA A 359 6.64 -1.12 -27.04
CA ALA A 359 5.39 -1.87 -26.97
C ALA A 359 5.64 -3.17 -26.18
N PHE A 360 4.76 -3.48 -25.24
CA PHE A 360 4.84 -4.69 -24.46
C PHE A 360 3.45 -5.11 -23.97
N TRP A 361 3.31 -6.36 -23.63
CA TRP A 361 2.07 -6.92 -23.13
C TRP A 361 2.15 -7.10 -21.62
N ILE A 362 1.08 -6.70 -20.93
CA ILE A 362 0.91 -6.93 -19.49
C ILE A 362 -0.18 -7.99 -19.33
N ASN A 363 0.09 -9.03 -18.55
CA ASN A 363 -0.94 -9.97 -18.16
C ASN A 363 -1.55 -9.52 -16.82
N MET A 364 -2.80 -9.07 -16.85
CA MET A 364 -3.57 -8.71 -15.65
C MET A 364 -4.80 -9.60 -15.56
N GLY A 365 -4.84 -10.47 -14.55
CA GLY A 365 -6.00 -11.33 -14.30
C GLY A 365 -6.39 -12.22 -15.48
N GLY A 366 -5.41 -12.71 -16.25
CA GLY A 366 -5.63 -13.54 -17.43
C GLY A 366 -5.98 -12.78 -18.70
N ARG A 367 -5.97 -11.46 -18.67
CA ARG A 367 -6.13 -10.60 -19.86
C ARG A 367 -4.78 -10.02 -20.27
N PHE A 368 -4.46 -10.09 -21.56
CA PHE A 368 -3.32 -9.37 -22.14
C PHE A 368 -3.77 -7.95 -22.50
N ILE A 369 -3.00 -6.99 -22.03
CA ILE A 369 -3.25 -5.54 -22.22
C ILE A 369 -2.05 -4.97 -22.96
#